data_cb265a2e07f7a423a55aeb02ebabb265
#
_entry.id   cb265a2e07f7a423a55aeb02ebabb265
#
_cell.length_a   1.000
_cell.length_b   1.000
_cell.length_c   1.000
_cell.angle_alpha   90.00
_cell.angle_beta   90.00
_cell.angle_gamma   90.00
#
_symmetry.space_group_name_H-M   'P 1'
#
loop_
_entity.id
_entity.type
_entity.pdbx_description
1 polymer ?
#
loop_
_entity_poly.entity_id
_entity_poly.type
_entity_poly.pdbx_seq_one_letter_code
_entity_poly.pdbx_strand_id
1 'polypeptide(L)'
;MRTNLSILLFIFCGTLLSRAQQNVLIFSKTTEFRHESIPKGVATVSEILKAEGIGVQHTEDVLYFCKDSLANFDALIFLSTTGDLFDTEQKKAIQQFINSGKGFVGIHAASDTEHHWPWYGQLVGGYFASHPAVQKAKIDVLKKDHPSTEGLQSVWWHKDEWYDFKEVQPGLNILMTVDESSYKGGKMGQFHPVAWFREFDGGRTFYTALGHTNESFDSKEFRKHLLGGVKYVLQLH
;
A
#
# COMPACT_ATOMS: atom_id res chain seq x y z
N MET A 1 -25.58 -65.33 24.87
CA MET A 1 -24.99 -64.03 25.23
C MET A 1 -24.86 -63.20 23.98
N ARG A 2 -25.68 -62.17 23.81
CA ARG A 2 -25.57 -61.20 22.66
C ARG A 2 -24.95 -59.92 23.20
N THR A 3 -23.72 -59.62 22.76
CA THR A 3 -23.00 -58.40 23.08
C THR A 3 -23.46 -57.29 22.14
N ASN A 4 -24.17 -56.30 22.68
CA ASN A 4 -24.51 -55.07 21.93
C ASN A 4 -23.30 -54.14 21.93
N LEU A 5 -22.75 -53.88 20.76
CA LEU A 5 -21.70 -52.92 20.54
C LEU A 5 -22.33 -51.55 20.23
N SER A 6 -22.35 -50.65 21.20
CA SER A 6 -22.80 -49.25 20.99
C SER A 6 -21.70 -48.45 20.33
N ILE A 7 -21.90 -48.03 19.07
CA ILE A 7 -21.01 -47.13 18.34
C ILE A 7 -21.37 -45.69 18.75
N LEU A 8 -20.45 -45.03 19.48
CA LEU A 8 -20.57 -43.61 19.83
C LEU A 8 -20.09 -42.80 18.63
N LEU A 9 -21.02 -42.13 17.93
CA LEU A 9 -20.73 -41.25 16.81
C LEU A 9 -20.33 -39.86 17.35
N PHE A 10 -19.04 -39.51 17.36
CA PHE A 10 -18.59 -38.17 17.68
C PHE A 10 -18.84 -37.23 16.49
N ILE A 11 -19.87 -36.38 16.60
CA ILE A 11 -20.10 -35.31 15.64
C ILE A 11 -19.10 -34.19 15.96
N PHE A 12 -18.06 -34.06 15.14
CA PHE A 12 -17.12 -32.97 15.20
C PHE A 12 -17.78 -31.72 14.61
N CYS A 13 -18.40 -30.90 15.44
CA CYS A 13 -18.97 -29.62 15.05
C CYS A 13 -17.82 -28.63 14.83
N GLY A 14 -17.27 -28.60 13.61
CA GLY A 14 -16.27 -27.61 13.22
C GLY A 14 -16.92 -26.23 13.16
N THR A 15 -16.64 -25.36 14.14
CA THR A 15 -17.01 -23.94 14.08
C THR A 15 -16.23 -23.30 12.96
N LEU A 16 -16.87 -23.06 11.81
CA LEU A 16 -16.37 -22.14 10.80
C LEU A 16 -16.32 -20.75 11.43
N LEU A 17 -15.15 -20.32 11.89
CA LEU A 17 -14.90 -18.94 12.26
C LEU A 17 -15.06 -18.09 11.00
N SER A 18 -16.23 -17.50 10.80
CA SER A 18 -16.43 -16.48 9.76
C SER A 18 -15.51 -15.31 10.09
N ARG A 19 -14.43 -15.15 9.33
CA ARG A 19 -13.59 -13.98 9.43
C ARG A 19 -14.41 -12.78 8.97
N ALA A 20 -14.50 -11.73 9.79
CA ALA A 20 -15.17 -10.49 9.39
C ALA A 20 -14.54 -9.97 8.08
N GLN A 21 -15.37 -9.49 7.17
CA GLN A 21 -14.91 -8.91 5.91
C GLN A 21 -14.00 -7.71 6.20
N GLN A 22 -12.81 -7.71 5.63
CA GLN A 22 -11.88 -6.58 5.71
C GLN A 22 -12.35 -5.47 4.77
N ASN A 23 -12.25 -4.21 5.22
CA ASN A 23 -12.68 -3.05 4.46
C ASN A 23 -11.53 -2.04 4.32
N VAL A 24 -11.39 -1.46 3.14
CA VAL A 24 -10.32 -0.53 2.78
C VAL A 24 -10.92 0.77 2.26
N LEU A 25 -10.37 1.90 2.71
CA LEU A 25 -10.66 3.22 2.17
C LEU A 25 -9.55 3.65 1.22
N ILE A 26 -9.87 3.82 -0.07
CA ILE A 26 -8.98 4.48 -1.04
C ILE A 26 -9.24 5.98 -0.97
N PHE A 27 -8.18 6.74 -0.79
CA PHE A 27 -8.20 8.20 -0.77
C PHE A 27 -7.28 8.75 -1.87
N SER A 28 -7.78 9.68 -2.71
CA SER A 28 -7.04 10.20 -3.86
C SER A 28 -7.19 11.71 -4.07
N LYS A 29 -7.43 12.46 -2.97
CA LYS A 29 -7.49 13.92 -3.04
C LYS A 29 -6.13 14.52 -3.34
N THR A 30 -6.14 15.59 -4.13
CA THR A 30 -4.96 16.40 -4.44
C THR A 30 -5.28 17.87 -4.23
N THR A 31 -4.34 18.64 -3.66
CA THR A 31 -4.35 20.09 -3.61
C THR A 31 -3.23 20.69 -4.45
N GLU A 32 -2.31 19.86 -4.92
CA GLU A 32 -1.23 20.19 -5.85
C GLU A 32 -1.39 19.39 -7.15
N PHE A 33 -0.31 18.79 -7.67
CA PHE A 33 -0.35 18.08 -8.94
C PHE A 33 -1.33 16.89 -8.90
N ARG A 34 -2.24 16.82 -9.89
CA ARG A 34 -3.19 15.72 -10.03
C ARG A 34 -2.77 14.79 -11.15
N HIS A 35 -2.44 13.56 -10.80
CA HIS A 35 -2.05 12.53 -11.76
C HIS A 35 -3.24 12.04 -12.59
N GLU A 36 -3.04 11.93 -13.91
CA GLU A 36 -4.06 11.40 -14.84
C GLU A 36 -4.39 9.92 -14.57
N SER A 37 -3.47 9.20 -13.95
CA SER A 37 -3.63 7.78 -13.61
C SER A 37 -4.57 7.50 -12.43
N ILE A 38 -4.98 8.51 -11.67
CA ILE A 38 -5.84 8.33 -10.46
C ILE A 38 -7.12 7.54 -10.78
N PRO A 39 -7.93 7.88 -11.80
CA PRO A 39 -9.16 7.12 -12.08
C PRO A 39 -8.89 5.66 -12.42
N LYS A 40 -7.85 5.38 -13.22
CA LYS A 40 -7.43 4.02 -13.58
C LYS A 40 -6.92 3.26 -12.36
N GLY A 41 -6.11 3.91 -11.53
CA GLY A 41 -5.56 3.35 -10.29
C GLY A 41 -6.67 2.97 -9.31
N VAL A 42 -7.63 3.87 -9.06
CA VAL A 42 -8.78 3.61 -8.19
C VAL A 42 -9.60 2.42 -8.71
N ALA A 43 -9.89 2.38 -10.02
CA ALA A 43 -10.63 1.28 -10.63
C ALA A 43 -9.88 -0.06 -10.49
N THR A 44 -8.58 -0.08 -10.82
CA THR A 44 -7.75 -1.29 -10.75
C THR A 44 -7.58 -1.80 -9.32
N VAL A 45 -7.26 -0.92 -8.36
CA VAL A 45 -7.12 -1.33 -6.95
C VAL A 45 -8.45 -1.85 -6.42
N SER A 46 -9.57 -1.19 -6.76
CA SER A 46 -10.90 -1.66 -6.36
C SER A 46 -11.24 -3.03 -6.94
N GLU A 47 -10.90 -3.26 -8.21
CA GLU A 47 -11.12 -4.54 -8.90
C GLU A 47 -10.36 -5.68 -8.23
N ILE A 48 -9.04 -5.52 -8.04
CA ILE A 48 -8.20 -6.58 -7.49
C ILE A 48 -8.54 -6.91 -6.03
N LEU A 49 -8.93 -5.93 -5.23
CA LEU A 49 -9.31 -6.14 -3.84
C LEU A 49 -10.70 -6.80 -3.71
N LYS A 50 -11.67 -6.37 -4.51
CA LYS A 50 -13.01 -6.98 -4.54
C LYS A 50 -12.96 -8.44 -5.00
N ALA A 51 -12.05 -8.79 -5.92
CA ALA A 51 -11.86 -10.17 -6.35
C ALA A 51 -11.37 -11.09 -5.21
N GLU A 52 -10.72 -10.52 -4.18
CA GLU A 52 -10.27 -11.21 -2.96
C GLU A 52 -11.30 -11.11 -1.80
N GLY A 53 -12.51 -10.62 -2.07
CA GLY A 53 -13.55 -10.45 -1.06
C GLY A 53 -13.32 -9.30 -0.09
N ILE A 54 -12.39 -8.38 -0.38
CA ILE A 54 -12.11 -7.19 0.43
C ILE A 54 -13.09 -6.08 0.04
N GLY A 55 -13.78 -5.50 1.03
CA GLY A 55 -14.65 -4.35 0.84
C GLY A 55 -13.83 -3.10 0.50
N VAL A 56 -14.29 -2.33 -0.49
CA VAL A 56 -13.57 -1.13 -0.96
C VAL A 56 -14.52 0.05 -1.06
N GLN A 57 -14.14 1.15 -0.44
CA GLN A 57 -14.74 2.46 -0.63
C GLN A 57 -13.68 3.43 -1.16
N HIS A 58 -14.06 4.36 -2.03
CA HIS A 58 -13.20 5.44 -2.53
C HIS A 58 -13.81 6.79 -2.15
N THR A 59 -12.93 7.74 -1.78
CA THR A 59 -13.33 9.12 -1.52
C THR A 59 -12.19 10.10 -1.87
N GLU A 60 -12.57 11.33 -2.16
CA GLU A 60 -11.69 12.51 -2.16
C GLU A 60 -12.12 13.52 -1.08
N ASP A 61 -13.09 13.16 -0.25
CA ASP A 61 -13.61 14.00 0.80
C ASP A 61 -12.84 13.79 2.11
N VAL A 62 -12.18 14.83 2.60
CA VAL A 62 -11.42 14.82 3.86
C VAL A 62 -12.30 14.64 5.10
N LEU A 63 -13.60 14.88 5.01
CA LEU A 63 -14.55 14.68 6.11
C LEU A 63 -14.68 13.19 6.53
N TYR A 64 -14.25 12.25 5.68
CA TYR A 64 -14.10 10.84 6.05
C TYR A 64 -13.05 10.59 7.13
N PHE A 65 -12.09 11.50 7.29
CA PHE A 65 -10.99 11.34 8.26
C PHE A 65 -11.40 11.81 9.65
N CYS A 66 -12.43 11.17 10.20
CA CYS A 66 -12.86 11.28 11.58
C CYS A 66 -13.00 9.89 12.21
N LYS A 67 -12.97 9.83 13.54
CA LYS A 67 -12.97 8.56 14.30
C LYS A 67 -14.09 7.61 13.88
N ASP A 68 -15.30 8.11 13.74
CA ASP A 68 -16.50 7.28 13.48
C ASP A 68 -16.50 6.70 12.07
N SER A 69 -16.08 7.50 11.07
CA SER A 69 -15.95 7.01 9.69
C SER A 69 -14.81 6.01 9.54
N LEU A 70 -13.63 6.32 10.11
CA LEU A 70 -12.46 5.45 10.02
C LEU A 70 -12.64 4.12 10.75
N ALA A 71 -13.49 4.05 11.76
CA ALA A 71 -13.80 2.81 12.48
C ALA A 71 -14.33 1.68 11.57
N ASN A 72 -14.88 2.01 10.41
CA ASN A 72 -15.43 1.05 9.45
C ASN A 72 -14.36 0.40 8.55
N PHE A 73 -13.09 0.82 8.65
CA PHE A 73 -12.02 0.35 7.77
C PHE A 73 -10.89 -0.34 8.54
N ASP A 74 -10.15 -1.19 7.83
CA ASP A 74 -9.00 -1.93 8.33
C ASP A 74 -7.68 -1.43 7.74
N ALA A 75 -7.75 -0.73 6.60
CA ALA A 75 -6.61 -0.04 6.02
C ALA A 75 -7.01 1.22 5.24
N LEU A 76 -6.07 2.17 5.16
CA LEU A 76 -6.12 3.34 4.29
C LEU A 76 -5.17 3.13 3.11
N ILE A 77 -5.63 3.44 1.90
CA ILE A 77 -4.79 3.49 0.69
C ILE A 77 -4.77 4.94 0.20
N PHE A 78 -3.62 5.59 0.29
CA PHE A 78 -3.42 6.91 -0.31
C PHE A 78 -2.87 6.67 -1.72
N LEU A 79 -3.69 6.97 -2.73
CA LEU A 79 -3.39 6.75 -4.13
C LEU A 79 -3.14 8.09 -4.81
N SER A 80 -1.86 8.37 -5.09
CA SER A 80 -1.40 9.59 -5.76
C SER A 80 -1.97 10.88 -5.15
N THR A 81 -2.09 10.92 -3.82
CA THR A 81 -2.44 12.13 -3.06
C THR A 81 -1.30 13.14 -3.12
N THR A 82 -1.60 14.45 -3.08
CA THR A 82 -0.57 15.52 -3.10
C THR A 82 -0.99 16.71 -2.26
N GLY A 83 0.00 17.38 -1.68
CA GLY A 83 -0.16 18.63 -0.93
C GLY A 83 -0.65 18.44 0.51
N ASP A 84 -0.88 19.55 1.21
CA ASP A 84 -1.42 19.53 2.57
C ASP A 84 -2.95 19.40 2.52
N LEU A 85 -3.48 18.33 3.11
CA LEU A 85 -4.86 17.90 2.96
C LEU A 85 -5.68 17.97 4.25
N PHE A 86 -5.02 17.77 5.40
CA PHE A 86 -5.72 17.47 6.65
C PHE A 86 -5.53 18.59 7.69
N ASP A 87 -6.61 18.91 8.39
CA ASP A 87 -6.57 19.70 9.60
C ASP A 87 -6.04 18.91 10.81
N THR A 88 -5.92 19.58 11.95
CA THR A 88 -5.37 18.99 13.19
C THR A 88 -6.19 17.79 13.68
N GLU A 89 -7.52 17.85 13.61
CA GLU A 89 -8.37 16.78 14.12
C GLU A 89 -8.35 15.56 13.18
N GLN A 90 -8.29 15.80 11.87
CA GLN A 90 -8.13 14.73 10.86
C GLN A 90 -6.76 14.05 11.00
N LYS A 91 -5.68 14.79 11.19
CA LYS A 91 -4.34 14.26 11.49
C LYS A 91 -4.35 13.38 12.72
N LYS A 92 -4.99 13.82 13.79
CA LYS A 92 -5.15 13.03 15.01
C LYS A 92 -5.99 11.75 14.79
N ALA A 93 -7.05 11.83 13.99
CA ALA A 93 -7.85 10.65 13.67
C ALA A 93 -7.05 9.60 12.88
N ILE A 94 -6.22 10.03 11.92
CA ILE A 94 -5.31 9.14 11.16
C ILE A 94 -4.28 8.50 12.11
N GLN A 95 -3.66 9.29 13.01
CA GLN A 95 -2.71 8.75 13.99
C GLN A 95 -3.37 7.69 14.88
N GLN A 96 -4.55 7.96 15.41
CA GLN A 96 -5.30 7.01 16.23
C GLN A 96 -5.67 5.75 15.47
N PHE A 97 -6.04 5.88 14.18
CA PHE A 97 -6.34 4.76 13.31
C PHE A 97 -5.13 3.83 13.16
N ILE A 98 -3.96 4.37 12.83
CA ILE A 98 -2.72 3.57 12.69
C ILE A 98 -2.31 2.99 14.04
N ASN A 99 -2.34 3.77 15.12
CA ASN A 99 -1.97 3.32 16.46
C ASN A 99 -2.87 2.17 16.98
N SER A 100 -4.08 2.06 16.48
CA SER A 100 -4.99 0.94 16.79
C SER A 100 -4.65 -0.37 16.08
N GLY A 101 -3.54 -0.45 15.33
CA GLY A 101 -3.09 -1.65 14.61
C GLY A 101 -3.58 -1.75 13.17
N LYS A 102 -4.18 -0.71 12.64
CA LYS A 102 -4.71 -0.66 11.26
C LYS A 102 -3.61 -0.40 10.22
N GLY A 103 -3.92 -0.69 8.94
CA GLY A 103 -2.96 -0.66 7.83
C GLY A 103 -2.90 0.68 7.09
N PHE A 104 -1.72 0.97 6.51
CA PHE A 104 -1.52 2.08 5.57
C PHE A 104 -0.80 1.60 4.30
N VAL A 105 -1.31 2.03 3.14
CA VAL A 105 -0.68 1.82 1.83
C VAL A 105 -0.51 3.17 1.15
N GLY A 106 0.73 3.51 0.79
CA GLY A 106 1.03 4.66 -0.05
C GLY A 106 1.37 4.21 -1.48
N ILE A 107 0.71 4.83 -2.47
CA ILE A 107 0.97 4.57 -3.88
C ILE A 107 1.41 5.87 -4.54
N HIS A 108 2.56 5.83 -5.20
CA HIS A 108 3.15 6.89 -6.00
C HIS A 108 3.24 8.22 -5.22
N ALA A 109 2.48 9.24 -5.62
CA ALA A 109 2.54 10.56 -5.01
C ALA A 109 1.99 10.62 -3.58
N ALA A 110 1.61 9.49 -2.95
CA ALA A 110 1.39 9.49 -1.52
C ALA A 110 2.59 10.02 -0.72
N SER A 111 3.82 9.93 -1.24
CA SER A 111 5.02 10.54 -0.65
C SER A 111 5.14 12.06 -0.89
N ASP A 112 4.30 12.63 -1.74
CA ASP A 112 4.20 14.07 -2.02
C ASP A 112 3.01 14.72 -1.28
N THR A 113 2.69 14.18 -0.12
CA THR A 113 1.57 14.60 0.72
C THR A 113 2.09 15.01 2.09
N GLU A 114 1.49 16.08 2.69
CA GLU A 114 1.71 16.47 4.08
C GLU A 114 3.20 16.71 4.43
N HIS A 115 3.92 17.44 3.59
CA HIS A 115 5.34 17.74 3.79
C HIS A 115 5.65 18.46 5.11
N HIS A 116 4.66 19.13 5.71
CA HIS A 116 4.78 19.82 6.98
C HIS A 116 4.33 18.97 8.19
N TRP A 117 4.10 17.66 7.98
CA TRP A 117 3.70 16.76 9.05
C TRP A 117 4.72 15.62 9.23
N PRO A 118 5.74 15.78 10.09
CA PRO A 118 6.84 14.82 10.22
C PRO A 118 6.40 13.40 10.56
N TRP A 119 5.28 13.23 11.31
CA TRP A 119 4.72 11.91 11.57
C TRP A 119 4.27 11.20 10.29
N TYR A 120 3.69 11.95 9.33
CA TYR A 120 3.31 11.40 8.03
C TYR A 120 4.53 10.96 7.21
N GLY A 121 5.62 11.74 7.24
CA GLY A 121 6.88 11.35 6.61
C GLY A 121 7.43 10.04 7.18
N GLN A 122 7.25 9.83 8.50
CA GLN A 122 7.58 8.55 9.12
C GLN A 122 6.62 7.43 8.69
N LEU A 123 5.32 7.69 8.57
CA LEU A 123 4.31 6.72 8.13
C LEU A 123 4.58 6.23 6.71
N VAL A 124 4.78 7.15 5.76
CA VAL A 124 5.01 6.84 4.35
C VAL A 124 6.45 6.37 4.08
N GLY A 125 7.41 6.73 4.93
CA GLY A 125 8.79 6.27 4.90
C GLY A 125 9.79 7.19 4.22
N GLY A 126 9.35 8.27 3.59
CA GLY A 126 10.15 9.30 2.92
C GLY A 126 9.29 10.22 2.09
N TYR A 127 9.79 11.42 1.85
CA TYR A 127 9.08 12.40 1.03
C TYR A 127 9.64 12.46 -0.39
N PHE A 128 8.76 12.70 -1.35
CA PHE A 128 9.12 13.05 -2.71
C PHE A 128 10.05 14.28 -2.74
N ALA A 129 11.06 14.24 -3.61
CA ALA A 129 11.99 15.35 -3.81
C ALA A 129 12.03 15.82 -5.26
N SER A 130 12.15 14.90 -6.20
CA SER A 130 12.19 15.19 -7.65
C SER A 130 12.00 13.91 -8.44
N HIS A 131 11.88 14.05 -9.77
CA HIS A 131 11.86 12.93 -10.71
C HIS A 131 12.43 13.36 -12.08
N PRO A 132 13.05 12.46 -12.85
CA PRO A 132 13.31 12.66 -14.28
C PRO A 132 12.03 12.40 -15.10
N ALA A 133 12.13 12.53 -16.42
CA ALA A 133 11.03 12.16 -17.32
C ALA A 133 10.69 10.65 -17.19
N VAL A 134 9.43 10.32 -17.44
CA VAL A 134 8.94 8.91 -17.49
C VAL A 134 9.77 8.10 -18.47
N GLN A 135 10.34 7.00 -18.03
CA GLN A 135 11.20 6.13 -18.82
C GLN A 135 11.24 4.69 -18.29
N LYS A 136 11.69 3.78 -19.14
CA LYS A 136 11.87 2.38 -18.74
C LYS A 136 13.15 2.22 -17.95
N ALA A 137 13.06 1.53 -16.80
CA ALA A 137 14.21 1.20 -15.98
C ALA A 137 14.15 -0.23 -15.45
N LYS A 138 15.27 -0.71 -14.95
CA LYS A 138 15.43 -2.01 -14.33
C LYS A 138 15.14 -1.90 -12.83
N ILE A 139 14.20 -2.70 -12.36
CA ILE A 139 13.92 -2.88 -10.94
C ILE A 139 14.56 -4.17 -10.46
N ASP A 140 15.31 -4.11 -9.37
CA ASP A 140 15.83 -5.27 -8.66
C ASP A 140 14.92 -5.59 -7.47
N VAL A 141 14.38 -6.81 -7.45
CA VAL A 141 13.51 -7.33 -6.37
C VAL A 141 14.41 -7.95 -5.30
N LEU A 142 14.54 -7.28 -4.16
CA LEU A 142 15.48 -7.64 -3.10
C LEU A 142 14.93 -8.69 -2.13
N LYS A 143 13.64 -8.60 -1.77
CA LYS A 143 12.95 -9.54 -0.89
C LYS A 143 11.87 -10.27 -1.67
N LYS A 144 11.91 -11.61 -1.71
CA LYS A 144 10.94 -12.46 -2.42
C LYS A 144 9.95 -13.18 -1.51
N ASP A 145 10.17 -13.08 -0.23
CA ASP A 145 9.38 -13.70 0.84
C ASP A 145 8.27 -12.78 1.39
N HIS A 146 8.09 -11.62 0.75
CA HIS A 146 7.02 -10.69 1.12
C HIS A 146 5.83 -10.83 0.15
N PRO A 147 4.56 -10.76 0.60
CA PRO A 147 3.38 -10.96 -0.26
C PRO A 147 3.37 -10.07 -1.52
N SER A 148 3.89 -8.83 -1.44
CA SER A 148 3.93 -7.91 -2.58
C SER A 148 4.96 -8.25 -3.65
N THR A 149 5.93 -9.10 -3.33
CA THR A 149 7.02 -9.48 -4.24
C THR A 149 7.07 -10.97 -4.52
N GLU A 150 6.24 -11.74 -3.82
CA GLU A 150 6.12 -13.18 -4.06
C GLU A 150 5.76 -13.48 -5.51
N GLY A 151 6.57 -14.36 -6.15
CA GLY A 151 6.40 -14.75 -7.55
C GLY A 151 6.73 -13.67 -8.58
N LEU A 152 7.29 -12.51 -8.19
CA LEU A 152 7.95 -11.60 -9.11
C LEU A 152 9.32 -12.15 -9.51
N GLN A 153 9.78 -11.83 -10.74
CA GLN A 153 11.14 -12.13 -11.16
C GLN A 153 12.13 -11.30 -10.34
N SER A 154 13.39 -11.76 -10.19
CA SER A 154 14.43 -11.01 -9.47
C SER A 154 14.74 -9.66 -10.12
N VAL A 155 14.50 -9.58 -11.44
CA VAL A 155 14.64 -8.37 -12.24
C VAL A 155 13.32 -8.13 -12.97
N TRP A 156 12.82 -6.91 -12.83
CA TRP A 156 11.59 -6.46 -13.47
C TRP A 156 11.85 -5.18 -14.27
N TRP A 157 11.66 -5.21 -15.57
CA TRP A 157 11.73 -4.03 -16.43
C TRP A 157 10.37 -3.34 -16.50
N HIS A 158 10.31 -2.11 -16.00
CA HIS A 158 9.08 -1.34 -15.94
C HIS A 158 9.28 0.08 -16.50
N LYS A 159 8.22 0.68 -17.05
CA LYS A 159 8.21 2.07 -17.49
C LYS A 159 7.32 2.86 -16.56
N ASP A 160 7.92 3.77 -15.82
CA ASP A 160 7.20 4.63 -14.88
C ASP A 160 7.97 5.93 -14.65
N GLU A 161 7.53 6.73 -13.70
CA GLU A 161 8.23 7.89 -13.18
C GLU A 161 9.04 7.48 -11.95
N TRP A 162 10.33 7.78 -11.96
CA TRP A 162 11.25 7.35 -10.91
C TRP A 162 11.47 8.49 -9.91
N TYR A 163 10.83 8.39 -8.75
CA TYR A 163 10.92 9.39 -7.69
C TYR A 163 12.22 9.30 -6.93
N ASP A 164 12.96 10.43 -6.89
CA ASP A 164 13.98 10.65 -5.88
C ASP A 164 13.30 11.06 -4.57
N PHE A 165 13.85 10.63 -3.45
CA PHE A 165 13.28 10.89 -2.13
C PHE A 165 14.21 11.73 -1.26
N LYS A 166 13.61 12.51 -0.37
CA LYS A 166 14.27 13.17 0.77
C LYS A 166 13.74 12.59 2.07
N GLU A 167 14.53 12.72 3.15
CA GLU A 167 14.14 12.30 4.50
C GLU A 167 13.71 10.82 4.57
N VAL A 168 14.38 9.96 3.78
CA VAL A 168 14.14 8.52 3.83
C VAL A 168 14.40 8.01 5.23
N GLN A 169 13.40 7.37 5.83
CA GLN A 169 13.43 6.97 7.22
C GLN A 169 14.35 5.76 7.44
N PRO A 170 15.07 5.71 8.56
CA PRO A 170 15.83 4.51 8.92
C PRO A 170 14.91 3.35 9.26
N GLY A 171 15.41 2.13 9.08
CA GLY A 171 14.70 0.90 9.45
C GLY A 171 13.58 0.47 8.51
N LEU A 172 13.50 1.04 7.30
CA LEU A 172 12.62 0.55 6.26
C LEU A 172 13.08 -0.84 5.78
N ASN A 173 12.14 -1.76 5.60
CA ASN A 173 12.40 -3.01 4.91
C ASN A 173 12.21 -2.80 3.40
N ILE A 174 13.33 -2.61 2.69
CA ILE A 174 13.29 -2.35 1.25
C ILE A 174 12.95 -3.63 0.50
N LEU A 175 11.94 -3.54 -0.35
CA LEU A 175 11.45 -4.63 -1.20
C LEU A 175 12.08 -4.61 -2.58
N MET A 176 12.17 -3.40 -3.16
CA MET A 176 12.64 -3.18 -4.51
C MET A 176 13.48 -1.90 -4.60
N THR A 177 14.49 -1.95 -5.46
CA THR A 177 15.28 -0.78 -5.88
C THR A 177 15.21 -0.62 -7.39
N VAL A 178 15.38 0.61 -7.89
CA VAL A 178 15.63 0.86 -9.31
C VAL A 178 17.11 1.05 -9.57
N ASP A 179 17.61 0.44 -10.62
CA ASP A 179 19.02 0.57 -11.06
C ASP A 179 19.17 1.87 -11.86
N GLU A 180 19.80 2.89 -11.25
CA GLU A 180 20.02 4.20 -11.91
C GLU A 180 20.91 4.13 -13.14
N SER A 181 21.73 3.08 -13.32
CA SER A 181 22.50 2.88 -14.53
C SER A 181 21.63 2.52 -15.74
N SER A 182 20.39 2.08 -15.51
CA SER A 182 19.44 1.64 -16.53
C SER A 182 18.58 2.77 -17.11
N TYR A 183 18.63 3.97 -16.50
CA TYR A 183 17.84 5.14 -16.92
C TYR A 183 18.65 6.44 -16.73
N LYS A 184 18.06 7.61 -17.02
CA LYS A 184 18.76 8.90 -16.91
C LYS A 184 18.09 9.82 -15.92
N GLY A 185 18.88 10.48 -15.07
CA GLY A 185 18.44 11.59 -14.21
C GLY A 185 18.09 11.23 -12.79
N GLY A 186 18.35 9.97 -12.34
CA GLY A 186 18.26 9.58 -10.93
C GLY A 186 19.30 10.32 -10.06
N LYS A 187 18.97 10.53 -8.79
CA LYS A 187 19.78 11.30 -7.85
C LYS A 187 19.98 10.57 -6.51
N MET A 188 19.51 9.34 -6.38
CA MET A 188 19.67 8.55 -5.16
C MET A 188 20.95 7.70 -5.14
N GLY A 189 21.60 7.52 -6.32
CA GLY A 189 22.85 6.79 -6.47
C GLY A 189 22.67 5.28 -6.50
N GLN A 190 23.63 4.54 -5.93
CA GLN A 190 23.67 3.08 -6.04
C GLN A 190 22.53 2.36 -5.32
N PHE A 191 21.90 3.00 -4.35
CA PHE A 191 20.79 2.42 -3.59
C PHE A 191 19.57 3.33 -3.68
N HIS A 192 18.72 3.05 -4.67
CA HIS A 192 17.52 3.83 -4.96
C HIS A 192 16.26 3.00 -4.64
N PRO A 193 15.72 3.06 -3.43
CA PRO A 193 14.53 2.30 -3.04
C PRO A 193 13.29 2.84 -3.75
N VAL A 194 12.42 1.93 -4.25
CA VAL A 194 11.15 2.26 -4.91
C VAL A 194 9.94 1.56 -4.31
N ALA A 195 10.17 0.62 -3.39
CA ALA A 195 9.10 0.02 -2.58
C ALA A 195 9.65 -0.48 -1.25
N TRP A 196 8.86 -0.31 -0.20
CA TRP A 196 9.23 -0.72 1.16
C TRP A 196 8.02 -0.98 2.05
N PHE A 197 8.28 -1.59 3.20
CA PHE A 197 7.31 -1.81 4.26
C PHE A 197 7.94 -1.67 5.63
N ARG A 198 7.14 -1.45 6.64
CA ARG A 198 7.55 -1.50 8.06
C ARG A 198 6.34 -1.61 8.98
N GLU A 199 6.60 -1.92 10.23
CA GLU A 199 5.68 -1.65 11.33
C GLU A 199 5.96 -0.23 11.82
N PHE A 200 4.91 0.55 12.03
CA PHE A 200 5.01 1.93 12.49
C PHE A 200 3.80 2.29 13.34
N ASP A 201 4.06 2.87 14.51
CA ASP A 201 3.07 3.41 15.45
C ASP A 201 1.89 2.47 15.74
N GLY A 202 2.20 1.15 15.88
CA GLY A 202 1.21 0.09 16.14
C GLY A 202 0.61 -0.55 14.89
N GLY A 203 0.66 0.11 13.73
CA GLY A 203 0.14 -0.41 12.46
C GLY A 203 1.22 -0.96 11.52
N ARG A 204 0.79 -1.39 10.33
CA ARG A 204 1.67 -1.83 9.24
C ARG A 204 1.57 -0.89 8.06
N THR A 205 2.72 -0.55 7.48
CA THR A 205 2.79 0.34 6.32
C THR A 205 3.46 -0.34 5.14
N PHE A 206 2.96 -0.05 3.96
CA PHE A 206 3.54 -0.43 2.69
C PHE A 206 3.54 0.77 1.75
N TYR A 207 4.63 0.99 1.04
CA TYR A 207 4.73 2.05 0.03
C TYR A 207 5.33 1.52 -1.27
N THR A 208 4.84 2.04 -2.39
CA THR A 208 5.43 1.86 -3.72
C THR A 208 5.44 3.18 -4.49
N ALA A 209 6.59 3.52 -5.08
CA ALA A 209 6.76 4.69 -5.94
C ALA A 209 6.13 4.53 -7.32
N LEU A 210 5.79 3.30 -7.71
CA LEU A 210 5.17 2.98 -9.01
C LEU A 210 3.71 3.46 -9.05
N GLY A 211 3.21 3.75 -10.25
CA GLY A 211 1.79 4.08 -10.47
C GLY A 211 1.55 5.46 -11.09
N HIS A 212 2.58 6.10 -11.67
CA HIS A 212 2.41 7.37 -12.38
C HIS A 212 1.57 7.21 -13.64
N THR A 213 1.78 6.14 -14.40
CA THR A 213 1.14 5.95 -15.71
C THR A 213 -0.09 5.04 -15.64
N ASN A 214 -1.03 5.24 -16.57
CA ASN A 214 -2.16 4.32 -16.74
C ASN A 214 -1.70 2.89 -17.05
N GLU A 215 -0.64 2.76 -17.86
CA GLU A 215 -0.05 1.49 -18.27
C GLU A 215 0.53 0.70 -17.09
N SER A 216 1.02 1.39 -16.05
CA SER A 216 1.48 0.73 -14.83
C SER A 216 0.36 -0.11 -14.19
N PHE A 217 -0.87 0.40 -14.14
CA PHE A 217 -2.03 -0.32 -13.60
C PHE A 217 -2.53 -1.48 -14.49
N ASP A 218 -2.08 -1.56 -15.76
CA ASP A 218 -2.35 -2.70 -16.64
C ASP A 218 -1.31 -3.83 -16.47
N SER A 219 -0.14 -3.56 -15.85
CA SER A 219 0.90 -4.56 -15.59
C SER A 219 0.41 -5.61 -14.59
N LYS A 220 0.53 -6.89 -14.96
CA LYS A 220 0.20 -8.01 -14.07
C LYS A 220 1.09 -8.05 -12.84
N GLU A 221 2.37 -7.72 -13.01
CA GLU A 221 3.36 -7.66 -11.94
C GLU A 221 3.00 -6.56 -10.95
N PHE A 222 2.65 -5.36 -11.44
CA PHE A 222 2.27 -4.24 -10.56
C PHE A 222 0.96 -4.52 -9.82
N ARG A 223 -0.06 -5.05 -10.50
CA ARG A 223 -1.33 -5.46 -9.87
C ARG A 223 -1.11 -6.48 -8.74
N LYS A 224 -0.22 -7.47 -8.97
CA LYS A 224 0.18 -8.46 -7.96
C LYS A 224 0.92 -7.79 -6.80
N HIS A 225 1.84 -6.88 -7.10
CA HIS A 225 2.58 -6.11 -6.12
C HIS A 225 1.66 -5.29 -5.21
N LEU A 226 0.69 -4.58 -5.78
CA LEU A 226 -0.31 -3.81 -5.03
C LEU A 226 -1.16 -4.72 -4.13
N LEU A 227 -1.71 -5.81 -4.68
CA LEU A 227 -2.52 -6.75 -3.91
C LEU A 227 -1.74 -7.31 -2.71
N GLY A 228 -0.50 -7.76 -2.93
CA GLY A 228 0.34 -8.28 -1.87
C GLY A 228 0.69 -7.25 -0.81
N GLY A 229 0.91 -5.97 -1.20
CA GLY A 229 1.10 -4.86 -0.26
C GLY A 229 -0.12 -4.62 0.62
N VAL A 230 -1.33 -4.65 0.03
CA VAL A 230 -2.58 -4.54 0.80
C VAL A 230 -2.78 -5.76 1.70
N LYS A 231 -2.54 -6.98 1.22
CA LYS A 231 -2.62 -8.20 2.06
C LYS A 231 -1.67 -8.13 3.25
N TYR A 232 -0.46 -7.61 3.07
CA TYR A 232 0.49 -7.43 4.17
C TYR A 232 -0.05 -6.50 5.26
N VAL A 233 -0.58 -5.33 4.89
CA VAL A 233 -1.07 -4.37 5.90
C VAL A 233 -2.37 -4.83 6.56
N LEU A 234 -3.18 -5.65 5.89
CA LEU A 234 -4.39 -6.30 6.43
C LEU A 234 -4.10 -7.61 7.19
N GLN A 235 -2.84 -8.04 7.27
CA GLN A 235 -2.41 -9.30 7.90
C GLN A 235 -3.12 -10.53 7.33
N LEU A 236 -3.35 -10.52 6.01
CA LEU A 236 -3.90 -11.63 5.24
C LEU A 236 -2.75 -12.52 4.72
N HIS A 237 -2.91 -13.83 4.85
CA HIS A 237 -1.96 -14.85 4.36
C HIS A 237 -2.49 -15.52 3.11
#